data_afc7ef6ef346b682557c62a66f616e39
#
_entry.id   afc7ef6ef346b682557c62a66f616e39
#
_cell.length_a   1.000
_cell.length_b   1.000
_cell.length_c   1.000
_cell.angle_alpha   90.00
_cell.angle_beta   90.00
_cell.angle_gamma   90.00
#
_symmetry.space_group_name_H-M   'P 1'
#
loop_
_entity.id
_entity.type
_entity.pdbx_description
1 polymer ?
#
loop_
_entity_poly.entity_id
_entity_poly.type
_entity_poly.pdbx_seq_one_letter_code
_entity_poly.pdbx_strand_id
1 'polypeptide(L)'
;MELKKVVLIIIINLISFSSSAELYSIVIPVPDQSELSRDKAIDQAFTKVLINLTGFSNAAEKVTINVNEETFVEALSFQKIFGENSEDDVSMTDDELGLKVIFSEKDLNKFIVDSGLRMLSSVRPEFLFWILVDEEIKGRDFLRNSSDHQFKIELNQKLESRKITHFLPIYDLQDELSLSKDDAWNLNTESVKAASSRYDSDGWILVRFYEAESGMIRGTWTHDVDGELMTDDFFSSSIRDFFNQQIDMFLDKLLLPFSYVSDQSYEKVKLAIKNIDQYADYKALTSRIKDLDIVRSVELSSISLNDLELVIETNASTKFLRRDLNGLSFLSERTGIPSSESRLAFDWIN
;
A
#
# COMPACT_ATOMS: atom_id res chain seq x y z
N MET A 1 -39.36 -5.98 17.14
CA MET A 1 -38.33 -6.75 16.39
C MET A 1 -37.77 -5.97 15.21
N GLU A 2 -38.33 -4.84 14.85
CA GLU A 2 -37.96 -3.99 13.70
C GLU A 2 -36.83 -2.97 14.01
N LEU A 3 -36.79 -2.47 15.27
CA LEU A 3 -35.82 -1.42 15.64
C LEU A 3 -34.34 -1.91 15.67
N LYS A 4 -34.13 -3.21 16.01
CA LYS A 4 -32.76 -3.79 16.02
C LYS A 4 -32.16 -4.00 14.63
N LYS A 5 -33.00 -4.20 13.60
CA LYS A 5 -32.53 -4.35 12.20
C LYS A 5 -32.11 -3.01 11.58
N VAL A 6 -32.79 -1.91 11.94
CA VAL A 6 -32.46 -0.56 11.47
C VAL A 6 -31.12 -0.07 12.05
N VAL A 7 -30.87 -0.38 13.33
CA VAL A 7 -29.59 -0.03 14.00
C VAL A 7 -28.42 -0.81 13.40
N LEU A 8 -28.60 -2.07 13.00
CA LEU A 8 -27.55 -2.87 12.37
C LEU A 8 -27.17 -2.36 10.97
N ILE A 9 -28.13 -1.88 10.19
CA ILE A 9 -27.92 -1.31 8.85
C ILE A 9 -27.20 0.05 8.92
N ILE A 10 -27.46 0.85 9.94
CA ILE A 10 -26.78 2.14 10.15
C ILE A 10 -25.32 1.94 10.58
N ILE A 11 -25.00 0.89 11.35
CA ILE A 11 -23.61 0.59 11.76
C ILE A 11 -22.75 0.10 10.57
N ILE A 12 -23.33 -0.66 9.64
CA ILE A 12 -22.59 -1.16 8.45
C ILE A 12 -22.23 -0.02 7.48
N ASN A 13 -23.01 1.06 7.42
CA ASN A 13 -22.71 2.21 6.57
C ASN A 13 -21.64 3.18 7.13
N LEU A 14 -21.24 3.05 8.39
CA LEU A 14 -20.21 3.89 9.02
C LEU A 14 -18.78 3.37 8.84
N ILE A 15 -18.60 2.15 8.34
CA ILE A 15 -17.25 1.52 8.19
C ILE A 15 -16.57 1.87 6.87
N SER A 16 -17.27 2.45 5.89
CA SER A 16 -16.75 2.67 4.54
C SER A 16 -16.07 4.03 4.28
N PHE A 17 -15.87 4.88 5.29
CA PHE A 17 -15.32 6.23 5.10
C PHE A 17 -13.88 6.42 5.62
N SER A 18 -13.18 5.37 6.04
CA SER A 18 -11.93 5.53 6.80
C SER A 18 -10.62 5.47 6.00
N SER A 19 -10.61 4.99 4.75
CA SER A 19 -9.35 4.66 4.07
C SER A 19 -8.55 5.91 3.65
N SER A 20 -9.19 6.92 3.10
CA SER A 20 -8.48 8.14 2.64
C SER A 20 -8.01 9.01 3.82
N ALA A 21 -8.83 9.20 4.84
CA ALA A 21 -8.51 10.03 6.01
C ALA A 21 -7.30 9.49 6.82
N GLU A 22 -7.02 8.20 6.77
CA GLU A 22 -5.87 7.59 7.45
C GLU A 22 -4.53 7.90 6.77
N LEU A 23 -4.51 8.17 5.47
CA LEU A 23 -3.27 8.51 4.76
C LEU A 23 -2.73 9.88 5.16
N TYR A 24 -3.61 10.82 5.50
CA TYR A 24 -3.27 12.21 5.87
C TYR A 24 -3.23 12.44 7.38
N SER A 25 -3.36 11.40 8.19
CA SER A 25 -3.40 11.49 9.66
C SER A 25 -2.30 10.63 10.28
N ILE A 26 -1.49 11.25 11.14
CA ILE A 26 -0.37 10.61 11.83
C ILE A 26 -0.46 10.89 13.33
N VAL A 27 -0.16 9.89 14.14
CA VAL A 27 0.02 10.03 15.58
C VAL A 27 1.51 9.93 15.91
N ILE A 28 2.04 10.94 16.57
CA ILE A 28 3.44 11.01 17.01
C ILE A 28 3.49 10.96 18.54
N PRO A 29 4.24 10.03 19.15
CA PRO A 29 4.52 10.06 20.58
C PRO A 29 5.22 11.37 20.96
N VAL A 30 4.76 12.01 22.04
CA VAL A 30 5.32 13.27 22.53
C VAL A 30 5.53 13.19 24.04
N PRO A 31 6.61 13.76 24.58
CA PRO A 31 6.90 13.70 26.02
C PRO A 31 5.95 14.60 26.84
N ASP A 32 5.45 15.66 26.24
CA ASP A 32 4.60 16.67 26.88
C ASP A 32 3.80 17.47 25.86
N GLN A 33 2.98 18.42 26.34
CA GLN A 33 2.15 19.29 25.50
C GLN A 33 2.80 20.66 25.21
N SER A 34 4.12 20.79 25.39
CA SER A 34 4.84 22.03 25.10
C SER A 34 4.84 22.37 23.61
N GLU A 35 5.03 23.65 23.30
CA GLU A 35 5.14 24.13 21.92
C GLU A 35 6.31 23.47 21.19
N LEU A 36 7.46 23.31 21.86
CA LEU A 36 8.62 22.63 21.29
C LEU A 36 8.34 21.16 20.92
N SER A 37 7.64 20.43 21.78
CA SER A 37 7.25 19.04 21.53
C SER A 37 6.24 18.96 20.39
N ARG A 38 5.29 19.89 20.30
CA ARG A 38 4.32 19.99 19.22
C ARG A 38 5.01 20.24 17.87
N ASP A 39 5.90 21.24 17.79
CA ASP A 39 6.56 21.61 16.53
C ASP A 39 7.43 20.46 15.99
N LYS A 40 8.18 19.78 16.87
CA LYS A 40 8.93 18.58 16.49
C LYS A 40 8.03 17.45 16.01
N ALA A 41 6.88 17.28 16.64
CA ALA A 41 5.93 16.24 16.23
C ALA A 41 5.28 16.55 14.88
N ILE A 42 5.02 17.82 14.56
CA ILE A 42 4.51 18.24 13.24
C ILE A 42 5.55 17.94 12.15
N ASP A 43 6.83 18.27 12.36
CA ASP A 43 7.91 17.98 11.42
C ASP A 43 8.05 16.47 11.17
N GLN A 44 8.04 15.64 12.23
CA GLN A 44 8.03 14.19 12.11
C GLN A 44 6.79 13.65 11.41
N ALA A 45 5.61 14.18 11.72
CA ALA A 45 4.36 13.79 11.09
C ALA A 45 4.34 14.15 9.60
N PHE A 46 4.87 15.32 9.22
CA PHE A 46 4.99 15.73 7.83
C PHE A 46 5.87 14.75 7.02
N THR A 47 7.03 14.39 7.56
CA THR A 47 7.89 13.39 6.94
C THR A 47 7.17 12.06 6.75
N LYS A 48 6.48 11.57 7.78
CA LYS A 48 5.75 10.30 7.73
C LYS A 48 4.57 10.33 6.75
N VAL A 49 3.82 11.44 6.70
CA VAL A 49 2.70 11.56 5.77
C VAL A 49 3.18 11.61 4.32
N LEU A 50 4.31 12.25 4.03
CA LEU A 50 4.92 12.20 2.71
C LEU A 50 5.32 10.77 2.31
N ILE A 51 5.88 9.99 3.24
CA ILE A 51 6.18 8.56 3.00
C ILE A 51 4.89 7.78 2.75
N ASN A 52 3.83 8.03 3.51
CA ASN A 52 2.54 7.38 3.29
C ASN A 52 1.96 7.68 1.89
N LEU A 53 2.04 8.92 1.44
CA LEU A 53 1.46 9.35 0.16
C LEU A 53 2.30 8.94 -1.03
N THR A 54 3.61 9.00 -0.91
CA THR A 54 4.55 8.70 -1.99
C THR A 54 4.99 7.25 -2.02
N GLY A 55 5.04 6.57 -0.86
CA GLY A 55 5.64 5.25 -0.69
C GLY A 55 7.17 5.25 -0.58
N PHE A 56 7.84 6.38 -0.81
CA PHE A 56 9.30 6.48 -0.87
C PHE A 56 9.92 7.02 0.41
N SER A 57 10.99 6.36 0.88
CA SER A 57 11.69 6.72 2.12
C SER A 57 12.30 8.12 2.08
N ASN A 58 12.78 8.54 0.91
CA ASN A 58 13.48 9.81 0.71
C ASN A 58 12.58 10.95 0.18
N ALA A 59 11.26 10.82 0.33
CA ALA A 59 10.32 11.82 -0.19
C ALA A 59 10.58 13.21 0.38
N ALA A 60 10.78 13.32 1.72
CA ALA A 60 11.05 14.59 2.37
C ALA A 60 12.41 15.19 1.98
N GLU A 61 13.44 14.37 1.75
CA GLU A 61 14.78 14.81 1.34
C GLU A 61 14.82 15.39 -0.07
N LYS A 62 13.92 14.93 -0.94
CA LYS A 62 13.79 15.42 -2.32
C LYS A 62 13.10 16.79 -2.39
N VAL A 63 12.49 17.24 -1.32
CA VAL A 63 11.89 18.56 -1.25
C VAL A 63 12.99 19.61 -1.06
N THR A 64 13.27 20.36 -2.11
CA THR A 64 14.33 21.39 -2.13
C THR A 64 13.86 22.74 -1.61
N ILE A 65 12.59 22.89 -1.29
CA ILE A 65 11.97 24.14 -0.87
C ILE A 65 11.93 24.18 0.65
N ASN A 66 12.27 25.32 1.23
CA ASN A 66 12.10 25.52 2.67
C ASN A 66 10.60 25.59 2.98
N VAL A 67 10.08 24.54 3.59
CA VAL A 67 8.65 24.32 3.84
C VAL A 67 8.34 24.70 5.27
N ASN A 68 7.23 25.39 5.47
CA ASN A 68 6.63 25.53 6.79
C ASN A 68 5.51 24.47 6.90
N GLU A 69 5.80 23.38 7.58
CA GLU A 69 4.94 22.17 7.69
C GLU A 69 3.59 22.51 8.35
N GLU A 70 3.56 23.48 9.26
CA GLU A 70 2.33 23.93 9.92
C GLU A 70 1.28 24.45 8.94
N THR A 71 1.69 24.95 7.78
CA THR A 71 0.75 25.47 6.76
C THR A 71 -0.14 24.38 6.16
N PHE A 72 0.25 23.12 6.27
CA PHE A 72 -0.52 21.98 5.80
C PHE A 72 -1.38 21.33 6.87
N VAL A 73 -1.23 21.74 8.13
CA VAL A 73 -1.98 21.15 9.25
C VAL A 73 -3.42 21.66 9.25
N GLU A 74 -4.38 20.74 9.18
CA GLU A 74 -5.81 21.03 9.29
C GLU A 74 -6.30 20.95 10.73
N ALA A 75 -5.82 19.95 11.49
CA ALA A 75 -6.19 19.76 12.89
C ALA A 75 -5.10 19.08 13.72
N LEU A 76 -5.07 19.43 15.01
CA LEU A 76 -4.19 18.85 16.02
C LEU A 76 -5.03 18.39 17.22
N SER A 77 -4.72 17.19 17.76
CA SER A 77 -5.32 16.73 18.99
C SER A 77 -4.38 15.84 19.79
N PHE A 78 -4.27 16.11 21.09
CA PHE A 78 -3.56 15.19 22.00
C PHE A 78 -4.44 14.01 22.35
N GLN A 79 -3.86 12.81 22.38
CA GLN A 79 -4.54 11.58 22.76
C GLN A 79 -3.61 10.68 23.54
N LYS A 80 -4.17 9.73 24.29
CA LYS A 80 -3.40 8.67 24.89
C LYS A 80 -3.06 7.60 23.85
N ILE A 81 -1.82 7.13 23.87
CA ILE A 81 -1.35 6.01 23.07
C ILE A 81 -1.18 4.84 24.03
N PHE A 82 -1.80 3.69 23.71
CA PHE A 82 -1.53 2.45 24.41
C PHE A 82 -0.33 1.81 23.71
N GLY A 83 0.79 1.66 24.43
CA GLY A 83 1.95 0.93 23.91
C GLY A 83 1.55 -0.51 23.58
N GLU A 84 1.87 -0.97 22.37
CA GLU A 84 1.82 -2.40 22.02
C GLU A 84 2.96 -3.11 22.76
N ASN A 85 2.81 -3.30 24.08
CA ASN A 85 3.73 -4.13 24.84
C ASN A 85 3.16 -5.54 24.92
N SER A 86 4.03 -6.51 24.61
CA SER A 86 3.85 -7.95 24.72
C SER A 86 2.96 -8.37 25.91
N GLU A 87 2.07 -9.32 25.66
CA GLU A 87 1.06 -9.87 26.58
C GLU A 87 1.60 -10.41 27.93
N ASP A 88 2.92 -10.36 28.18
CA ASP A 88 3.56 -10.96 29.35
C ASP A 88 4.00 -9.98 30.46
N ASP A 89 3.86 -8.67 30.28
CA ASP A 89 4.28 -7.71 31.33
C ASP A 89 3.09 -6.89 31.84
N VAL A 90 2.48 -7.38 32.93
CA VAL A 90 1.41 -6.71 33.73
C VAL A 90 2.01 -5.57 34.57
N SER A 91 3.05 -4.90 34.14
CA SER A 91 3.47 -3.63 34.70
C SER A 91 2.63 -2.52 34.07
N MET A 92 1.96 -1.74 34.93
CA MET A 92 1.21 -0.54 34.52
C MET A 92 2.04 0.28 33.55
N THR A 93 1.74 0.15 32.25
CA THR A 93 2.36 0.99 31.22
C THR A 93 1.78 2.39 31.40
N ASP A 94 2.66 3.35 31.67
CA ASP A 94 2.30 4.76 31.63
C ASP A 94 1.64 5.04 30.28
N ASP A 95 0.41 5.58 30.31
CA ASP A 95 -0.28 6.04 29.12
C ASP A 95 0.65 7.03 28.39
N GLU A 96 1.25 6.62 27.28
CA GLU A 96 2.08 7.52 26.50
C GLU A 96 1.19 8.61 25.85
N LEU A 97 1.68 9.84 25.86
CA LEU A 97 0.99 10.95 25.22
C LEU A 97 1.33 10.96 23.73
N GLY A 98 0.32 11.06 22.86
CA GLY A 98 0.48 11.22 21.43
C GLY A 98 -0.16 12.51 20.93
N LEU A 99 0.47 13.12 19.93
CA LEU A 99 -0.10 14.20 19.14
C LEU A 99 -0.60 13.62 17.83
N LYS A 100 -1.91 13.64 17.62
CA LYS A 100 -2.53 13.36 16.32
C LYS A 100 -2.49 14.59 15.48
N VAL A 101 -1.82 14.52 14.32
CA VAL A 101 -1.71 15.58 13.31
C VAL A 101 -2.52 15.14 12.10
N ILE A 102 -3.47 15.98 11.68
CA ILE A 102 -4.27 15.81 10.48
C ILE A 102 -3.87 16.89 9.49
N PHE A 103 -3.47 16.48 8.30
CA PHE A 103 -3.06 17.40 7.23
C PHE A 103 -4.17 17.59 6.21
N SER A 104 -4.19 18.78 5.60
CA SER A 104 -5.08 19.09 4.48
C SER A 104 -4.70 18.25 3.26
N GLU A 105 -5.60 17.34 2.86
CA GLU A 105 -5.44 16.51 1.66
C GLU A 105 -5.17 17.35 0.42
N LYS A 106 -5.97 18.40 0.22
CA LYS A 106 -5.88 19.28 -0.94
C LYS A 106 -4.50 19.97 -1.03
N ASP A 107 -4.02 20.48 0.11
CA ASP A 107 -2.80 21.27 0.13
C ASP A 107 -1.56 20.39 0.03
N LEU A 108 -1.58 19.20 0.65
CA LEU A 108 -0.50 18.21 0.51
C LEU A 108 -0.42 17.65 -0.90
N ASN A 109 -1.56 17.26 -1.51
CA ASN A 109 -1.56 16.76 -2.88
C ASN A 109 -1.03 17.82 -3.86
N LYS A 110 -1.46 19.08 -3.68
CA LYS A 110 -0.92 20.17 -4.47
C LYS A 110 0.59 20.34 -4.27
N PHE A 111 1.06 20.30 -3.03
CA PHE A 111 2.48 20.40 -2.69
C PHE A 111 3.32 19.27 -3.33
N ILE A 112 2.84 18.02 -3.29
CA ILE A 112 3.51 16.86 -3.90
C ILE A 112 3.64 17.06 -5.42
N VAL A 113 2.56 17.50 -6.07
CA VAL A 113 2.54 17.79 -7.51
C VAL A 113 3.50 18.93 -7.86
N ASP A 114 3.43 20.04 -7.15
CA ASP A 114 4.29 21.22 -7.38
C ASP A 114 5.78 20.92 -7.14
N SER A 115 6.07 19.97 -6.24
CA SER A 115 7.43 19.49 -5.94
C SER A 115 7.93 18.43 -6.92
N GLY A 116 7.10 17.96 -7.85
CA GLY A 116 7.45 16.90 -8.82
C GLY A 116 7.71 15.54 -8.15
N LEU A 117 7.20 15.32 -6.95
CA LEU A 117 7.31 14.05 -6.25
C LEU A 117 6.42 13.00 -6.91
N ARG A 118 6.84 11.75 -6.82
CA ARG A 118 5.99 10.62 -7.22
C ARG A 118 4.94 10.35 -6.14
N MET A 119 3.76 9.93 -6.57
CA MET A 119 2.68 9.51 -5.68
C MET A 119 2.37 8.04 -5.89
N LEU A 120 1.94 7.36 -4.84
CA LEU A 120 1.21 6.11 -4.96
C LEU A 120 -0.28 6.41 -5.05
N SER A 121 -1.02 5.62 -5.82
CA SER A 121 -2.47 5.70 -5.82
C SER A 121 -3.06 5.30 -4.46
N SER A 122 -4.26 5.78 -4.14
CA SER A 122 -5.03 5.34 -2.97
C SER A 122 -5.35 3.84 -3.02
N VAL A 123 -5.46 3.26 -4.21
CA VAL A 123 -5.50 1.80 -4.39
C VAL A 123 -4.09 1.26 -4.26
N ARG A 124 -3.76 0.81 -3.03
CA ARG A 124 -2.42 0.32 -2.70
C ARG A 124 -2.17 -1.05 -3.29
N PRO A 125 -0.92 -1.34 -3.76
CA PRO A 125 -0.57 -2.68 -4.17
C PRO A 125 -0.56 -3.65 -2.98
N GLU A 126 -0.91 -4.89 -3.24
CA GLU A 126 -0.82 -5.99 -2.29
C GLU A 126 0.25 -6.99 -2.73
N PHE A 127 1.18 -7.32 -1.84
CA PHE A 127 2.32 -8.15 -2.15
C PHE A 127 2.35 -9.46 -1.38
N LEU A 128 2.67 -10.55 -2.10
CA LEU A 128 2.96 -11.85 -1.50
C LEU A 128 4.46 -11.99 -1.20
N PHE A 129 4.82 -12.25 0.07
CA PHE A 129 6.20 -12.45 0.49
C PHE A 129 6.49 -13.91 0.81
N TRP A 130 7.36 -14.54 0.02
CA TRP A 130 8.02 -15.80 0.33
C TRP A 130 9.33 -15.50 1.07
N ILE A 131 9.45 -15.85 2.35
CA ILE A 131 10.65 -15.56 3.14
C ILE A 131 11.24 -16.90 3.59
N LEU A 132 12.39 -17.26 3.03
CA LEU A 132 13.12 -18.49 3.33
C LEU A 132 14.39 -18.17 4.11
N VAL A 133 14.45 -18.63 5.36
CA VAL A 133 15.60 -18.46 6.24
C VAL A 133 16.38 -19.77 6.35
N ASP A 134 17.70 -19.71 6.27
CA ASP A 134 18.61 -20.80 6.58
C ASP A 134 19.37 -20.44 7.86
N GLU A 135 18.79 -20.80 9.02
CA GLU A 135 19.42 -20.57 10.33
C GLU A 135 20.51 -21.61 10.57
N GLU A 136 21.67 -21.17 11.05
CA GLU A 136 22.86 -22.02 11.29
C GLU A 136 22.56 -23.25 12.14
N ILE A 137 21.67 -23.14 13.13
CA ILE A 137 21.33 -24.25 14.04
C ILE A 137 20.07 -24.99 13.59
N LYS A 138 19.00 -24.26 13.21
CA LYS A 138 17.69 -24.87 12.89
C LYS A 138 17.57 -25.33 11.44
N GLY A 139 18.48 -24.85 10.57
CA GLY A 139 18.43 -25.12 9.14
C GLY A 139 17.37 -24.29 8.43
N ARG A 140 16.96 -24.75 7.26
CA ARG A 140 16.17 -23.99 6.29
C ARG A 140 14.69 -24.18 6.46
N ASP A 141 13.94 -23.06 6.63
CA ASP A 141 12.48 -23.07 6.65
C ASP A 141 11.87 -21.76 6.13
N PHE A 142 10.63 -21.83 5.63
CA PHE A 142 9.84 -20.65 5.31
C PHE A 142 9.24 -20.02 6.55
N LEU A 143 9.29 -18.68 6.62
CA LEU A 143 8.55 -17.95 7.63
C LEU A 143 7.05 -17.98 7.30
N ARG A 144 6.23 -18.16 8.32
CA ARG A 144 4.77 -18.22 8.27
C ARG A 144 4.18 -17.07 9.10
N ASN A 145 2.87 -16.86 9.00
CA ASN A 145 2.19 -15.86 9.83
C ASN A 145 2.38 -16.11 11.34
N SER A 146 2.48 -17.38 11.76
CA SER A 146 2.75 -17.77 13.16
C SER A 146 4.23 -17.65 13.60
N SER A 147 5.15 -17.32 12.71
CA SER A 147 6.59 -17.21 13.06
C SER A 147 6.87 -15.92 13.82
N ASP A 148 7.67 -16.02 14.90
CA ASP A 148 8.10 -14.87 15.71
C ASP A 148 9.46 -14.32 15.26
N HIS A 149 9.86 -14.61 14.04
CA HIS A 149 11.17 -14.26 13.52
C HIS A 149 11.31 -12.74 13.36
N GLN A 150 12.43 -12.17 13.82
CA GLN A 150 12.68 -10.74 13.82
C GLN A 150 12.55 -10.12 12.42
N PHE A 151 13.01 -10.80 11.38
CA PHE A 151 12.91 -10.31 9.99
C PHE A 151 11.45 -10.03 9.60
N LYS A 152 10.52 -10.93 9.94
CA LYS A 152 9.08 -10.74 9.65
C LYS A 152 8.52 -9.54 10.42
N ILE A 153 8.86 -9.41 11.69
CA ILE A 153 8.37 -8.31 12.55
C ILE A 153 8.83 -6.96 11.98
N GLU A 154 10.11 -6.80 11.69
CA GLU A 154 10.67 -5.57 11.12
C GLU A 154 10.11 -5.28 9.72
N LEU A 155 9.90 -6.32 8.87
CA LEU A 155 9.29 -6.15 7.56
C LEU A 155 7.86 -5.63 7.66
N ASN A 156 7.04 -6.22 8.54
CA ASN A 156 5.67 -5.77 8.77
C ASN A 156 5.64 -4.30 9.18
N GLN A 157 6.46 -3.89 10.15
CA GLN A 157 6.54 -2.50 10.60
C GLN A 157 6.93 -1.54 9.47
N LYS A 158 7.89 -1.93 8.62
CA LYS A 158 8.31 -1.11 7.47
C LYS A 158 7.23 -0.96 6.42
N LEU A 159 6.52 -2.04 6.09
CA LEU A 159 5.43 -2.01 5.10
C LEU A 159 4.21 -1.24 5.63
N GLU A 160 3.85 -1.43 6.89
CA GLU A 160 2.79 -0.68 7.56
C GLU A 160 3.09 0.82 7.63
N SER A 161 4.36 1.19 7.90
CA SER A 161 4.79 2.60 7.91
C SER A 161 4.67 3.29 6.56
N ARG A 162 4.59 2.53 5.46
CA ARG A 162 4.36 3.01 4.09
C ARG A 162 2.92 2.78 3.61
N LYS A 163 2.05 2.23 4.48
CA LYS A 163 0.68 1.86 4.15
C LYS A 163 0.60 0.87 2.96
N ILE A 164 1.51 -0.12 2.93
CA ILE A 164 1.56 -1.16 1.89
C ILE A 164 0.97 -2.44 2.42
N THR A 165 0.00 -2.98 1.70
CA THR A 165 -0.64 -4.26 2.04
C THR A 165 0.27 -5.42 1.64
N HIS A 166 0.38 -6.40 2.51
CA HIS A 166 1.20 -7.58 2.27
C HIS A 166 0.71 -8.78 3.07
N PHE A 167 1.09 -9.96 2.63
CA PHE A 167 0.84 -11.20 3.35
C PHE A 167 1.93 -12.25 3.04
N LEU A 168 2.02 -13.26 3.91
CA LEU A 168 2.85 -14.43 3.70
C LEU A 168 1.98 -15.59 3.23
N PRO A 169 2.53 -16.55 2.45
CA PRO A 169 1.79 -17.74 2.03
C PRO A 169 1.38 -18.58 3.25
N ILE A 170 0.29 -19.32 3.11
CA ILE A 170 -0.14 -20.29 4.13
C ILE A 170 0.91 -21.39 4.29
N TYR A 171 1.64 -21.69 3.23
CA TYR A 171 2.62 -22.75 3.09
C TYR A 171 2.05 -24.12 3.48
N ASP A 172 0.94 -24.45 2.86
CA ASP A 172 0.28 -25.76 2.96
C ASP A 172 0.93 -26.79 2.03
N LEU A 173 0.39 -28.00 1.99
CA LEU A 173 0.91 -29.07 1.13
C LEU A 173 0.95 -28.68 -0.36
N GLN A 174 0.01 -27.87 -0.84
CA GLN A 174 -0.02 -27.42 -2.23
C GLN A 174 1.10 -26.46 -2.52
N ASP A 175 1.40 -25.54 -1.61
CA ASP A 175 2.54 -24.64 -1.71
C ASP A 175 3.85 -25.43 -1.69
N GLU A 176 3.99 -26.41 -0.76
CA GLU A 176 5.18 -27.25 -0.64
C GLU A 176 5.45 -28.08 -1.90
N LEU A 177 4.38 -28.56 -2.56
CA LEU A 177 4.49 -29.29 -3.83
C LEU A 177 4.85 -28.37 -5.01
N SER A 178 4.44 -27.11 -4.97
CA SER A 178 4.69 -26.13 -6.04
C SER A 178 6.04 -25.43 -5.89
N LEU A 179 6.48 -25.18 -4.65
CA LEU A 179 7.72 -24.49 -4.31
C LEU A 179 8.42 -25.18 -3.15
N SER A 180 9.37 -26.06 -3.49
CA SER A 180 10.22 -26.68 -2.48
C SER A 180 11.21 -25.65 -1.87
N LYS A 181 11.71 -25.93 -0.66
CA LYS A 181 12.75 -25.10 -0.02
C LYS A 181 14.01 -25.01 -0.87
N ASP A 182 14.35 -26.07 -1.60
CA ASP A 182 15.51 -26.10 -2.49
C ASP A 182 15.27 -25.26 -3.76
N ASP A 183 14.09 -25.31 -4.36
CA ASP A 183 13.74 -24.45 -5.49
C ASP A 183 13.80 -22.97 -5.11
N ALA A 184 13.23 -22.61 -3.97
CA ALA A 184 13.29 -21.24 -3.48
C ALA A 184 14.73 -20.78 -3.15
N TRP A 185 15.52 -21.68 -2.55
CA TRP A 185 16.92 -21.38 -2.24
C TRP A 185 17.77 -21.18 -3.51
N ASN A 186 17.49 -21.96 -4.54
CA ASN A 186 18.18 -21.86 -5.83
C ASN A 186 17.60 -20.79 -6.76
N LEU A 187 16.64 -19.99 -6.28
CA LEU A 187 15.97 -18.93 -7.06
C LEU A 187 15.31 -19.49 -8.34
N ASN A 188 14.65 -20.64 -8.24
CA ASN A 188 13.82 -21.17 -9.33
C ASN A 188 12.56 -20.31 -9.46
N THR A 189 12.66 -19.21 -10.22
CA THR A 189 11.60 -18.20 -10.37
C THR A 189 10.34 -18.76 -11.01
N GLU A 190 10.45 -19.81 -11.85
CA GLU A 190 9.27 -20.47 -12.42
C GLU A 190 8.45 -21.20 -11.35
N SER A 191 9.13 -21.91 -10.41
CA SER A 191 8.44 -22.53 -9.26
C SER A 191 7.82 -21.48 -8.34
N VAL A 192 8.51 -20.37 -8.07
CA VAL A 192 7.97 -19.27 -7.27
C VAL A 192 6.73 -18.67 -7.92
N LYS A 193 6.78 -18.39 -9.23
CA LYS A 193 5.66 -17.86 -10.00
C LYS A 193 4.48 -18.83 -10.01
N ALA A 194 4.74 -20.13 -10.21
CA ALA A 194 3.69 -21.15 -10.18
C ALA A 194 3.00 -21.24 -8.82
N ALA A 195 3.77 -21.23 -7.71
CA ALA A 195 3.22 -21.22 -6.35
C ALA A 195 2.46 -19.92 -6.05
N SER A 196 2.98 -18.78 -6.52
CA SER A 196 2.37 -17.46 -6.31
C SER A 196 1.05 -17.29 -7.07
N SER A 197 0.85 -17.99 -8.19
CA SER A 197 -0.33 -17.85 -9.05
C SER A 197 -1.67 -18.25 -8.39
N ARG A 198 -1.63 -18.94 -7.26
CA ARG A 198 -2.84 -19.26 -6.45
C ARG A 198 -3.27 -18.14 -5.53
N TYR A 199 -2.44 -17.11 -5.37
CA TYR A 199 -2.69 -15.98 -4.52
C TYR A 199 -3.04 -14.76 -5.37
N ASP A 200 -4.03 -14.00 -4.93
CA ASP A 200 -4.37 -12.73 -5.57
C ASP A 200 -3.44 -11.64 -5.01
N SER A 201 -2.45 -11.23 -5.80
CA SER A 201 -1.47 -10.22 -5.43
C SER A 201 -0.96 -9.48 -6.65
N ASP A 202 -0.56 -8.22 -6.47
CA ASP A 202 0.01 -7.38 -7.54
C ASP A 202 1.46 -7.74 -7.89
N GLY A 203 2.08 -8.57 -7.04
CA GLY A 203 3.43 -9.06 -7.25
C GLY A 203 3.87 -10.02 -6.15
N TRP A 204 4.88 -10.82 -6.45
CA TRP A 204 5.49 -11.68 -5.45
C TRP A 204 6.94 -11.29 -5.19
N ILE A 205 7.36 -11.49 -3.95
CA ILE A 205 8.72 -11.28 -3.49
C ILE A 205 9.24 -12.56 -2.85
N LEU A 206 10.42 -13.01 -3.28
CA LEU A 206 11.17 -14.07 -2.61
C LEU A 206 12.38 -13.44 -1.92
N VAL A 207 12.42 -13.53 -0.60
CA VAL A 207 13.59 -13.21 0.21
C VAL A 207 14.16 -14.51 0.74
N ARG A 208 15.41 -14.83 0.39
CA ARG A 208 16.14 -15.94 0.96
C ARG A 208 17.41 -15.45 1.63
N PHE A 209 17.71 -15.92 2.82
CA PHE A 209 18.95 -15.52 3.49
C PHE A 209 19.43 -16.59 4.47
N TYR A 210 20.73 -16.60 4.65
CA TYR A 210 21.40 -17.30 5.73
C TYR A 210 21.53 -16.36 6.93
N GLU A 211 21.28 -16.90 8.12
CA GLU A 211 21.45 -16.22 9.40
C GLU A 211 22.42 -17.01 10.29
N ALA A 212 23.56 -16.37 10.60
CA ALA A 212 24.58 -16.94 11.47
C ALA A 212 24.21 -16.74 12.94
N GLU A 213 24.76 -17.56 13.83
CA GLU A 213 24.63 -17.38 15.29
C GLU A 213 25.10 -16.00 15.77
N SER A 214 26.00 -15.35 15.05
CA SER A 214 26.44 -13.97 15.33
C SER A 214 25.39 -12.91 15.04
N GLY A 215 24.25 -13.28 14.42
CA GLY A 215 23.22 -12.38 13.94
C GLY A 215 23.49 -11.81 12.54
N MET A 216 24.66 -12.09 11.94
CA MET A 216 24.97 -11.67 10.57
C MET A 216 24.03 -12.34 9.57
N ILE A 217 23.52 -11.57 8.61
CA ILE A 217 22.69 -12.09 7.54
C ILE A 217 23.30 -11.83 6.16
N ARG A 218 23.10 -12.80 5.25
CA ARG A 218 23.46 -12.67 3.85
C ARG A 218 22.41 -13.34 2.99
N GLY A 219 21.89 -12.64 2.00
CA GLY A 219 20.80 -13.18 1.21
C GLY A 219 20.59 -12.48 -0.10
N THR A 220 19.46 -12.83 -0.72
CA THR A 220 19.01 -12.32 -2.00
C THR A 220 17.53 -11.94 -1.88
N TRP A 221 17.19 -10.79 -2.44
CA TRP A 221 15.84 -10.30 -2.63
C TRP A 221 15.50 -10.38 -4.11
N THR A 222 14.49 -11.17 -4.46
CA THR A 222 13.99 -11.28 -5.84
C THR A 222 12.52 -10.93 -5.86
N HIS A 223 12.07 -10.12 -6.81
CA HIS A 223 10.65 -9.83 -6.99
C HIS A 223 10.25 -9.80 -8.46
N ASP A 224 9.01 -10.12 -8.73
CA ASP A 224 8.35 -9.98 -10.04
C ASP A 224 7.13 -9.08 -9.86
N VAL A 225 7.15 -7.98 -10.59
CA VAL A 225 6.05 -7.02 -10.67
C VAL A 225 5.79 -6.73 -12.14
N ASP A 226 4.55 -6.88 -12.60
CA ASP A 226 4.17 -6.69 -14.01
C ASP A 226 5.00 -7.54 -15.01
N GLY A 227 5.58 -8.67 -14.57
CA GLY A 227 6.46 -9.53 -15.38
C GLY A 227 7.90 -9.02 -15.47
N GLU A 228 8.27 -7.98 -14.76
CA GLU A 228 9.64 -7.51 -14.63
C GLU A 228 10.29 -8.15 -13.40
N LEU A 229 11.22 -9.07 -13.65
CA LEU A 229 11.96 -9.77 -12.61
C LEU A 229 13.20 -8.96 -12.23
N MET A 230 13.35 -8.65 -10.95
CA MET A 230 14.53 -7.99 -10.39
C MET A 230 15.13 -8.81 -9.26
N THR A 231 16.45 -8.83 -9.18
CA THR A 231 17.18 -9.58 -8.15
C THR A 231 18.35 -8.74 -7.63
N ASP A 232 18.43 -8.59 -6.32
CA ASP A 232 19.52 -7.87 -5.64
C ASP A 232 20.02 -8.72 -4.45
N ASP A 233 21.32 -8.74 -4.23
CA ASP A 233 21.94 -9.37 -3.06
C ASP A 233 22.06 -8.37 -1.91
N PHE A 234 22.04 -8.89 -0.68
CA PHE A 234 22.29 -8.10 0.51
C PHE A 234 23.19 -8.81 1.51
N PHE A 235 23.86 -8.02 2.32
CA PHE A 235 24.69 -8.43 3.44
C PHE A 235 24.55 -7.41 4.57
N SER A 236 24.36 -7.89 5.81
CA SER A 236 24.28 -7.00 6.97
C SER A 236 24.80 -7.70 8.23
N SER A 237 25.29 -6.89 9.17
CA SER A 237 25.77 -7.37 10.48
C SER A 237 24.65 -7.92 11.36
N SER A 238 23.41 -7.48 11.13
CA SER A 238 22.22 -7.97 11.82
C SER A 238 20.95 -7.69 10.99
N ILE A 239 19.84 -8.35 11.33
CA ILE A 239 18.53 -8.04 10.79
C ILE A 239 18.17 -6.58 11.04
N ARG A 240 18.40 -6.07 12.26
CA ARG A 240 18.11 -4.66 12.60
C ARG A 240 18.90 -3.69 11.73
N ASP A 241 20.18 -3.94 11.48
CA ASP A 241 21.00 -3.07 10.64
C ASP A 241 20.53 -3.11 9.17
N PHE A 242 20.09 -4.27 8.67
CA PHE A 242 19.49 -4.38 7.36
C PHE A 242 18.24 -3.50 7.23
N PHE A 243 17.33 -3.56 8.20
CA PHE A 243 16.11 -2.77 8.20
C PHE A 243 16.35 -1.27 8.42
N ASN A 244 17.41 -0.89 9.11
CA ASN A 244 17.77 0.52 9.31
C ASN A 244 18.49 1.15 8.12
N GLN A 245 19.24 0.37 7.33
CA GLN A 245 20.17 0.93 6.35
C GLN A 245 19.89 0.51 4.91
N GLN A 246 19.26 -0.64 4.66
CA GLN A 246 19.18 -1.21 3.31
C GLN A 246 17.77 -1.46 2.82
N ILE A 247 16.83 -1.86 3.67
CA ILE A 247 15.48 -2.29 3.27
C ILE A 247 14.75 -1.23 2.44
N ASP A 248 14.96 0.06 2.77
CA ASP A 248 14.27 1.16 2.10
C ASP A 248 14.61 1.21 0.60
N MET A 249 15.82 0.86 0.20
CA MET A 249 16.22 0.77 -1.21
C MET A 249 15.43 -0.34 -1.95
N PHE A 250 15.22 -1.49 -1.32
CA PHE A 250 14.45 -2.60 -1.92
C PHE A 250 12.98 -2.23 -2.06
N LEU A 251 12.38 -1.66 -1.02
CA LEU A 251 10.99 -1.23 -1.04
C LEU A 251 10.75 -0.08 -2.02
N ASP A 252 11.67 0.87 -2.14
CA ASP A 252 11.57 1.95 -3.11
C ASP A 252 11.59 1.42 -4.56
N LYS A 253 12.47 0.43 -4.86
CA LYS A 253 12.49 -0.25 -6.16
C LYS A 253 11.19 -1.01 -6.42
N LEU A 254 10.68 -1.75 -5.42
CA LEU A 254 9.44 -2.52 -5.50
C LEU A 254 8.24 -1.62 -5.81
N LEU A 255 8.18 -0.41 -5.24
CA LEU A 255 7.06 0.51 -5.38
C LEU A 255 7.12 1.39 -6.62
N LEU A 256 8.27 1.46 -7.29
CA LEU A 256 8.45 2.31 -8.45
C LEU A 256 7.42 2.07 -9.58
N PRO A 257 7.07 0.82 -9.97
CA PRO A 257 6.07 0.54 -10.99
C PRO A 257 4.65 0.97 -10.62
N PHE A 258 4.36 1.12 -9.31
CA PHE A 258 3.04 1.51 -8.77
C PHE A 258 2.92 3.00 -8.50
N SER A 259 3.98 3.77 -8.77
CA SER A 259 4.02 5.20 -8.51
C SER A 259 3.98 6.01 -9.80
N TYR A 260 3.34 7.16 -9.77
CA TYR A 260 3.23 8.09 -10.89
C TYR A 260 3.67 9.50 -10.48
N VAL A 261 4.08 10.30 -11.46
CA VAL A 261 4.24 11.76 -11.29
C VAL A 261 2.97 12.37 -11.84
N SER A 262 2.26 13.12 -11.01
CA SER A 262 1.07 13.83 -11.48
C SER A 262 1.51 14.94 -12.43
N ASP A 263 1.16 14.80 -13.71
CA ASP A 263 1.38 15.83 -14.72
C ASP A 263 0.23 16.84 -14.63
N GLN A 264 0.52 18.09 -14.93
CA GLN A 264 -0.51 19.13 -15.08
C GLN A 264 -1.35 18.94 -16.34
N SER A 265 -0.89 18.13 -17.29
CA SER A 265 -1.64 17.70 -18.46
C SER A 265 -2.59 16.56 -18.09
N TYR A 266 -3.86 16.69 -18.46
CA TYR A 266 -4.87 15.66 -18.21
C TYR A 266 -5.05 14.81 -19.47
N GLU A 267 -5.07 13.49 -19.29
CA GLU A 267 -5.47 12.54 -20.32
C GLU A 267 -7.00 12.33 -20.26
N LYS A 268 -7.62 12.20 -21.45
CA LYS A 268 -9.04 11.81 -21.57
C LYS A 268 -9.12 10.34 -21.97
N VAL A 269 -9.66 9.53 -21.09
CA VAL A 269 -9.84 8.10 -21.29
C VAL A 269 -11.33 7.78 -21.41
N LYS A 270 -11.71 7.04 -22.45
CA LYS A 270 -13.05 6.50 -22.59
C LYS A 270 -13.17 5.20 -21.84
N LEU A 271 -14.12 5.11 -20.95
CA LEU A 271 -14.44 3.92 -20.17
C LEU A 271 -15.80 3.37 -20.60
N ALA A 272 -15.77 2.20 -21.25
CA ALA A 272 -16.99 1.47 -21.63
C ALA A 272 -17.31 0.42 -20.57
N ILE A 273 -18.52 0.45 -20.00
CA ILE A 273 -18.95 -0.47 -18.96
C ILE A 273 -20.25 -1.13 -19.39
N LYS A 274 -20.34 -2.47 -19.24
CA LYS A 274 -21.55 -3.25 -19.48
C LYS A 274 -22.22 -3.69 -18.20
N ASN A 275 -23.45 -4.19 -18.36
CA ASN A 275 -24.28 -4.77 -17.29
C ASN A 275 -24.72 -3.76 -16.22
N ILE A 276 -24.82 -2.48 -16.57
CA ILE A 276 -25.40 -1.45 -15.70
C ILE A 276 -26.88 -1.29 -16.02
N ASP A 277 -27.73 -1.92 -15.19
CA ASP A 277 -29.17 -1.98 -15.43
C ASP A 277 -29.94 -0.94 -14.61
N GLN A 278 -29.36 -0.42 -13.53
CA GLN A 278 -30.04 0.49 -12.60
C GLN A 278 -29.32 1.82 -12.47
N TYR A 279 -30.10 2.88 -12.28
CA TYR A 279 -29.56 4.21 -12.02
C TYR A 279 -28.75 4.26 -10.71
N ALA A 280 -29.07 3.42 -9.74
CA ALA A 280 -28.33 3.30 -8.49
C ALA A 280 -26.89 2.80 -8.74
N ASP A 281 -26.73 1.81 -9.64
CA ASP A 281 -25.42 1.26 -10.00
C ASP A 281 -24.56 2.30 -10.73
N TYR A 282 -25.19 3.05 -11.66
CA TYR A 282 -24.53 4.19 -12.32
C TYR A 282 -24.02 5.22 -11.31
N LYS A 283 -24.83 5.59 -10.31
CA LYS A 283 -24.43 6.54 -9.27
C LYS A 283 -23.32 5.99 -8.38
N ALA A 284 -23.42 4.73 -7.97
CA ALA A 284 -22.40 4.07 -7.17
C ALA A 284 -21.06 4.02 -7.92
N LEU A 285 -21.07 3.58 -9.17
CA LEU A 285 -19.92 3.53 -10.05
C LEU A 285 -19.25 4.91 -10.21
N THR A 286 -20.04 5.91 -10.62
CA THR A 286 -19.48 7.25 -10.87
C THR A 286 -18.94 7.92 -9.60
N SER A 287 -19.55 7.66 -8.44
CA SER A 287 -19.02 8.13 -7.17
C SER A 287 -17.66 7.47 -6.86
N ARG A 288 -17.59 6.15 -6.94
CA ARG A 288 -16.36 5.40 -6.65
C ARG A 288 -15.20 5.75 -7.59
N ILE A 289 -15.49 5.96 -8.88
CA ILE A 289 -14.47 6.39 -9.83
C ILE A 289 -13.98 7.82 -9.50
N LYS A 290 -14.87 8.72 -9.08
CA LYS A 290 -14.51 10.09 -8.67
C LYS A 290 -13.68 10.14 -7.39
N ASP A 291 -13.81 9.13 -6.54
CA ASP A 291 -13.05 9.00 -5.29
C ASP A 291 -11.59 8.53 -5.52
N LEU A 292 -11.24 8.14 -6.77
CA LEU A 292 -9.85 7.80 -7.12
C LEU A 292 -9.01 9.07 -7.26
N ASP A 293 -7.87 9.15 -6.57
CA ASP A 293 -6.99 10.34 -6.53
C ASP A 293 -6.49 10.78 -7.90
N ILE A 294 -6.37 9.82 -8.83
CA ILE A 294 -5.93 10.07 -10.21
C ILE A 294 -7.04 10.59 -11.11
N VAL A 295 -8.28 10.67 -10.63
CA VAL A 295 -9.44 11.09 -11.42
C VAL A 295 -9.84 12.51 -11.09
N ARG A 296 -9.79 13.39 -12.09
CA ARG A 296 -10.21 14.77 -11.97
C ARG A 296 -11.70 14.96 -12.23
N SER A 297 -12.21 14.33 -13.30
CA SER A 297 -13.62 14.43 -13.67
C SER A 297 -14.10 13.15 -14.33
N VAL A 298 -15.40 12.87 -14.16
CA VAL A 298 -16.12 11.78 -14.81
C VAL A 298 -17.35 12.36 -15.49
N GLU A 299 -17.39 12.28 -16.80
CA GLU A 299 -18.50 12.77 -17.62
C GLU A 299 -19.19 11.60 -18.33
N LEU A 300 -20.51 11.67 -18.40
CA LEU A 300 -21.31 10.72 -19.17
C LEU A 300 -21.21 11.06 -20.65
N SER A 301 -20.71 10.11 -21.45
CA SER A 301 -20.66 10.24 -22.92
C SER A 301 -21.89 9.67 -23.57
N SER A 302 -22.27 8.44 -23.23
CA SER A 302 -23.48 7.80 -23.78
C SER A 302 -24.03 6.71 -22.86
N ILE A 303 -25.35 6.46 -22.97
CA ILE A 303 -26.06 5.31 -22.39
C ILE A 303 -26.80 4.61 -23.49
N SER A 304 -26.70 3.31 -23.61
CA SER A 304 -27.42 2.48 -24.57
C SER A 304 -27.79 1.14 -23.94
N LEU A 305 -29.06 0.90 -23.69
CA LEU A 305 -29.52 -0.32 -22.99
C LEU A 305 -28.76 -0.56 -21.70
N ASN A 306 -27.89 -1.57 -21.69
CA ASN A 306 -27.04 -1.96 -20.55
C ASN A 306 -25.56 -1.51 -20.68
N ASP A 307 -25.29 -0.68 -21.70
CA ASP A 307 -23.93 -0.18 -21.98
C ASP A 307 -23.85 1.30 -21.59
N LEU A 308 -22.81 1.61 -20.81
CA LEU A 308 -22.46 2.95 -20.35
C LEU A 308 -21.10 3.33 -20.92
N GLU A 309 -20.97 4.51 -21.50
CA GLU A 309 -19.67 5.09 -21.86
C GLU A 309 -19.44 6.37 -21.06
N LEU A 310 -18.35 6.40 -20.32
CA LEU A 310 -17.86 7.55 -19.55
C LEU A 310 -16.60 8.12 -20.21
N VAL A 311 -16.40 9.43 -20.06
CA VAL A 311 -15.12 10.09 -20.31
C VAL A 311 -14.52 10.47 -18.98
N ILE A 312 -13.34 9.94 -18.70
CA ILE A 312 -12.58 10.21 -17.46
C ILE A 312 -11.43 11.12 -17.82
N GLU A 313 -11.30 12.25 -17.12
CA GLU A 313 -10.09 13.05 -17.11
C GLU A 313 -9.20 12.55 -15.96
N THR A 314 -7.99 12.11 -16.29
CA THR A 314 -7.02 11.60 -15.30
C THR A 314 -5.73 12.41 -15.34
N ASN A 315 -5.11 12.60 -14.17
CA ASN A 315 -3.80 13.22 -14.02
C ASN A 315 -2.64 12.21 -14.02
N ALA A 316 -2.95 10.93 -14.26
CA ALA A 316 -2.00 9.85 -14.42
C ALA A 316 -2.21 9.15 -15.78
N SER A 317 -1.28 8.29 -16.18
CA SER A 317 -1.42 7.55 -17.44
C SER A 317 -2.59 6.56 -17.39
N THR A 318 -3.11 6.18 -18.55
CA THR A 318 -4.17 5.15 -18.70
C THR A 318 -3.80 3.82 -18.02
N LYS A 319 -2.49 3.48 -17.92
CA LYS A 319 -2.01 2.28 -17.22
C LYS A 319 -2.40 2.32 -15.73
N PHE A 320 -2.20 3.45 -15.06
CA PHE A 320 -2.56 3.62 -13.64
C PHE A 320 -4.07 3.61 -13.45
N LEU A 321 -4.81 4.31 -14.32
CA LEU A 321 -6.28 4.28 -14.26
C LEU A 321 -6.83 2.86 -14.42
N ARG A 322 -6.27 2.07 -15.37
CA ARG A 322 -6.65 0.67 -15.56
C ARG A 322 -6.41 -0.16 -14.29
N ARG A 323 -5.24 -0.01 -13.67
CA ARG A 323 -4.90 -0.73 -12.44
C ARG A 323 -5.86 -0.38 -11.31
N ASP A 324 -6.12 0.90 -11.10
CA ASP A 324 -7.00 1.35 -10.04
C ASP A 324 -8.46 0.91 -10.26
N LEU A 325 -8.92 0.89 -11.52
CA LEU A 325 -10.23 0.33 -11.86
C LEU A 325 -10.29 -1.19 -11.64
N ASN A 326 -9.22 -1.94 -11.94
CA ASN A 326 -9.13 -3.37 -11.65
C ASN A 326 -9.11 -3.67 -10.13
N GLY A 327 -8.62 -2.77 -9.30
CA GLY A 327 -8.68 -2.86 -7.84
C GLY A 327 -10.09 -2.66 -7.25
N LEU A 328 -11.06 -2.22 -8.06
CA LEU A 328 -12.45 -2.06 -7.62
C LEU A 328 -13.20 -3.38 -7.77
N SER A 329 -13.58 -4.01 -6.67
CA SER A 329 -14.18 -5.36 -6.62
C SER A 329 -15.48 -5.55 -7.43
N PHE A 330 -16.13 -4.46 -7.82
CA PHE A 330 -17.36 -4.46 -8.62
C PHE A 330 -17.11 -4.25 -10.14
N LEU A 331 -15.85 -4.16 -10.57
CA LEU A 331 -15.45 -4.09 -11.97
C LEU A 331 -14.59 -5.27 -12.36
N SER A 332 -14.78 -5.77 -13.59
CA SER A 332 -13.91 -6.78 -14.19
C SER A 332 -13.49 -6.33 -15.58
N GLU A 333 -12.20 -6.30 -15.87
CA GLU A 333 -11.70 -5.92 -17.18
C GLU A 333 -12.10 -6.95 -18.23
N ARG A 334 -12.62 -6.47 -19.36
CA ARG A 334 -13.07 -7.33 -20.46
C ARG A 334 -11.88 -7.76 -21.31
N THR A 335 -11.66 -9.06 -21.36
CA THR A 335 -10.62 -9.67 -22.20
C THR A 335 -11.05 -9.70 -23.68
N GLY A 336 -10.09 -9.57 -24.60
CA GLY A 336 -10.31 -9.71 -26.05
C GLY A 336 -10.80 -8.45 -26.77
N ILE A 337 -10.98 -7.34 -26.09
CA ILE A 337 -11.19 -6.04 -26.74
C ILE A 337 -9.83 -5.36 -26.82
N PRO A 338 -9.41 -4.87 -28.01
CA PRO A 338 -8.19 -4.08 -28.08
C PRO A 338 -8.36 -2.84 -27.19
N SER A 339 -7.74 -2.84 -26.03
CA SER A 339 -7.58 -1.64 -25.24
C SER A 339 -6.58 -0.76 -25.94
N SER A 340 -7.01 0.41 -26.40
CA SER A 340 -6.08 1.46 -26.85
C SER A 340 -5.64 2.29 -25.66
N GLU A 341 -4.55 3.04 -25.78
CA GLU A 341 -4.06 3.97 -24.75
C GLU A 341 -5.12 4.98 -24.27
N SER A 342 -6.25 5.10 -24.98
CA SER A 342 -7.33 6.04 -24.66
C SER A 342 -8.69 5.38 -24.42
N ARG A 343 -8.78 4.03 -24.36
CA ARG A 343 -10.06 3.33 -24.17
C ARG A 343 -9.91 2.08 -23.32
N LEU A 344 -10.70 2.00 -22.25
CA LEU A 344 -10.81 0.86 -21.33
C LEU A 344 -12.22 0.26 -21.41
N ALA A 345 -12.35 -1.04 -21.16
CA ALA A 345 -13.62 -1.74 -21.18
C ALA A 345 -13.76 -2.70 -20.01
N PHE A 346 -14.85 -2.56 -19.27
CA PHE A 346 -15.14 -3.34 -18.07
C PHE A 346 -16.56 -3.89 -18.09
N ASP A 347 -16.80 -4.89 -17.27
CA ASP A 347 -18.14 -5.38 -16.92
C ASP A 347 -18.39 -5.02 -15.45
N TRP A 348 -19.62 -4.54 -15.17
CA TRP A 348 -20.12 -4.38 -13.82
C TRP A 348 -20.46 -5.74 -13.23
N ILE A 349 -19.96 -6.01 -12.04
CA ILE A 349 -20.22 -7.24 -11.28
C ILE A 349 -21.09 -6.86 -10.08
N ASN A 350 -22.25 -7.52 -9.95
CA ASN A 350 -23.15 -7.35 -8.80
C ASN A 350 -22.72 -8.23 -7.63
#